data_4bfbac4731d30ce8c4b01268564a3c54
#
_entry.id   4bfbac4731d30ce8c4b01268564a3c54
#
_cell.length_a   1.000
_cell.length_b   1.000
_cell.length_c   1.000
_cell.angle_alpha   90.00
_cell.angle_beta   90.00
_cell.angle_gamma   90.00
#
_symmetry.space_group_name_H-M   'P 1'
#
loop_
_entity.id
_entity.type
_entity.pdbx_description
1 polymer ?
#
loop_
_entity_poly.entity_id
_entity_poly.type
_entity_poly.pdbx_seq_one_letter_code
_entity_poly.pdbx_strand_id
1 'polypeptide(L)'
;MSKFLSLSLNFVLLLAAPEIMAEDSGKEKVGGLCATLYIGTDKDVVKLGKKVSMLDTATEKRLRSIEKMRFKHYRKLGSDIQPVFRSYENWLAPLKPSEEILLSYESRGRSNDGGMRLDLELWQHKRKVMKTDPVLQKGRPPRNHAP
;
A
#
# COMPACT_ATOMS: atom_id res chain seq x y z
N MET A 1 -43.78 -67.85 26.67
CA MET A 1 -43.79 -66.84 25.63
C MET A 1 -42.66 -65.85 25.92
N SER A 2 -41.50 -66.07 25.28
CA SER A 2 -40.31 -65.25 25.47
C SER A 2 -40.27 -64.20 24.37
N LYS A 3 -40.33 -62.91 24.71
CA LYS A 3 -40.18 -61.76 23.77
C LYS A 3 -38.71 -61.36 23.73
N PHE A 4 -38.02 -61.72 22.65
CA PHE A 4 -36.69 -61.19 22.37
C PHE A 4 -36.80 -59.77 21.86
N LEU A 5 -36.26 -58.82 22.62
CA LEU A 5 -36.13 -57.45 22.21
C LEU A 5 -34.75 -57.30 21.51
N SER A 6 -34.74 -57.14 20.17
CA SER A 6 -33.55 -56.90 19.40
C SER A 6 -33.26 -55.37 19.41
N LEU A 7 -32.22 -55.02 20.10
CA LEU A 7 -31.69 -53.60 20.09
C LEU A 7 -30.66 -53.48 18.97
N SER A 8 -31.03 -52.92 17.82
CA SER A 8 -30.08 -52.58 16.77
C SER A 8 -29.43 -51.25 17.07
N LEU A 9 -28.16 -51.29 17.46
CA LEU A 9 -27.35 -50.11 17.67
C LEU A 9 -26.79 -49.63 16.31
N ASN A 10 -27.41 -48.59 15.73
CA ASN A 10 -26.90 -47.94 14.55
C ASN A 10 -25.79 -46.96 14.97
N PHE A 11 -24.54 -47.32 14.69
CA PHE A 11 -23.39 -46.44 14.86
C PHE A 11 -23.28 -45.53 13.63
N VAL A 12 -23.76 -44.30 13.73
CA VAL A 12 -23.56 -43.29 12.70
C VAL A 12 -22.18 -42.65 12.92
N LEU A 13 -21.21 -43.07 12.12
CA LEU A 13 -19.89 -42.45 12.07
C LEU A 13 -20.04 -41.13 11.35
N LEU A 14 -20.16 -40.04 12.12
CA LEU A 14 -20.09 -38.67 11.57
C LEU A 14 -18.62 -38.38 11.23
N LEU A 15 -18.26 -38.60 9.98
CA LEU A 15 -17.00 -38.11 9.44
C LEU A 15 -17.09 -36.57 9.39
N ALA A 16 -16.61 -35.90 10.43
CA ALA A 16 -16.30 -34.49 10.37
C ALA A 16 -15.15 -34.35 9.36
N ALA A 17 -15.47 -33.96 8.13
CA ALA A 17 -14.46 -33.46 7.20
C ALA A 17 -13.80 -32.23 7.84
N PRO A 18 -12.47 -32.17 7.96
CA PRO A 18 -11.84 -30.94 8.35
C PRO A 18 -12.23 -29.92 7.28
N GLU A 19 -12.95 -28.90 7.66
CA GLU A 19 -13.06 -27.68 6.84
C GLU A 19 -11.64 -27.15 6.76
N ILE A 20 -10.95 -27.46 5.66
CA ILE A 20 -9.76 -26.77 5.24
C ILE A 20 -10.27 -25.37 4.90
N MET A 21 -10.25 -24.49 5.89
CA MET A 21 -10.38 -23.06 5.63
C MET A 21 -9.23 -22.73 4.68
N ALA A 22 -9.56 -22.59 3.41
CA ALA A 22 -8.63 -22.08 2.42
C ALA A 22 -8.25 -20.68 2.93
N GLU A 23 -7.06 -20.59 3.51
CA GLU A 23 -6.49 -19.33 3.95
C GLU A 23 -6.52 -18.42 2.72
N ASP A 24 -7.24 -17.32 2.81
CA ASP A 24 -7.42 -16.40 1.70
C ASP A 24 -6.04 -15.88 1.28
N SER A 25 -5.41 -16.55 0.33
CA SER A 25 -4.06 -16.24 -0.16
C SER A 25 -3.96 -14.80 -0.68
N GLY A 26 -5.10 -14.15 -0.86
CA GLY A 26 -5.20 -12.75 -1.22
C GLY A 26 -4.70 -11.80 -0.14
N LYS A 27 -4.88 -12.14 1.12
CA LYS A 27 -4.43 -11.33 2.27
C LYS A 27 -2.96 -11.53 2.64
N GLU A 28 -2.25 -12.38 1.90
CA GLU A 28 -0.83 -12.57 2.11
C GLU A 28 -0.07 -11.26 1.83
N LYS A 29 0.67 -10.79 2.84
CA LYS A 29 1.53 -9.62 2.70
C LYS A 29 2.75 -9.96 1.86
N VAL A 30 2.84 -9.39 0.66
CA VAL A 30 3.93 -9.65 -0.29
C VAL A 30 5.02 -8.57 -0.27
N GLY A 31 4.82 -7.49 0.49
CA GLY A 31 5.80 -6.42 0.60
C GLY A 31 5.35 -5.26 1.46
N GLY A 32 6.12 -4.18 1.41
CA GLY A 32 5.81 -2.89 2.02
C GLY A 32 6.06 -1.76 1.03
N LEU A 33 5.12 -0.85 0.92
CA LEU A 33 5.24 0.38 0.16
C LEU A 33 5.67 1.49 1.10
N CYS A 34 6.91 1.97 0.94
CA CYS A 34 7.38 3.16 1.66
C CYS A 34 7.03 4.41 0.86
N ALA A 35 6.17 5.24 1.42
CA ALA A 35 5.79 6.52 0.85
C ALA A 35 6.33 7.66 1.71
N THR A 36 6.88 8.71 1.07
CA THR A 36 7.36 9.89 1.77
C THR A 36 6.65 11.11 1.25
N LEU A 37 6.14 11.92 2.18
CA LEU A 37 5.41 13.14 1.87
C LEU A 37 6.34 14.34 1.99
N TYR A 38 6.43 15.12 0.91
CA TYR A 38 7.18 16.35 0.84
C TYR A 38 6.26 17.55 0.58
N ILE A 39 6.66 18.70 1.03
CA ILE A 39 6.06 19.98 0.63
C ILE A 39 7.11 20.84 -0.09
N GLY A 40 6.71 21.39 -1.24
CA GLY A 40 7.44 22.45 -1.93
C GLY A 40 6.68 23.77 -1.80
N THR A 41 7.38 24.87 -1.51
CA THR A 41 6.74 26.18 -1.36
C THR A 41 7.73 27.30 -1.69
N ASP A 42 7.19 28.42 -2.20
CA ASP A 42 7.92 29.67 -2.39
C ASP A 42 7.75 30.63 -1.21
N LYS A 43 6.86 30.27 -0.26
CA LYS A 43 6.60 31.03 0.96
C LYS A 43 7.62 30.71 2.04
N ASP A 44 7.68 31.57 3.06
CA ASP A 44 8.53 31.35 4.23
C ASP A 44 8.17 30.04 4.95
N VAL A 45 9.17 29.19 5.15
CA VAL A 45 9.03 27.88 5.78
C VAL A 45 8.96 27.93 7.31
N VAL A 46 9.29 29.06 7.93
CA VAL A 46 9.21 29.24 9.39
C VAL A 46 7.78 28.96 9.89
N LYS A 47 6.78 29.25 9.08
CA LYS A 47 5.36 29.02 9.39
C LYS A 47 4.93 27.56 9.33
N LEU A 48 5.75 26.65 8.79
CA LEU A 48 5.43 25.23 8.70
C LEU A 48 5.62 24.45 10.02
N GLY A 49 6.17 25.12 11.04
CA GLY A 49 6.34 24.56 12.37
C GLY A 49 7.54 23.62 12.51
N LYS A 50 7.76 23.15 13.73
CA LYS A 50 8.94 22.32 14.10
C LYS A 50 8.87 20.84 13.65
N LYS A 51 7.74 20.38 13.13
CA LYS A 51 7.53 18.98 12.74
C LYS A 51 8.06 18.62 11.35
N VAL A 52 8.61 19.59 10.63
CA VAL A 52 9.12 19.38 9.27
C VAL A 52 10.64 19.29 9.30
N SER A 53 11.20 18.37 8.54
CA SER A 53 12.65 18.23 8.40
C SER A 53 13.14 18.70 7.04
N MET A 54 14.42 19.02 6.94
CA MET A 54 15.06 19.33 5.66
C MET A 54 15.15 18.07 4.80
N LEU A 55 15.19 18.26 3.48
CA LEU A 55 15.47 17.18 2.56
C LEU A 55 16.98 16.95 2.47
N ASP A 56 17.34 15.74 2.11
CA ASP A 56 18.67 15.46 1.59
C ASP A 56 18.87 16.10 0.21
N THR A 57 20.11 16.46 -0.09
CA THR A 57 20.47 17.19 -1.31
C THR A 57 20.10 16.43 -2.59
N ALA A 58 20.19 15.09 -2.58
CA ALA A 58 19.88 14.28 -3.75
C ALA A 58 18.38 14.31 -4.07
N THR A 59 17.54 14.18 -3.05
CA THR A 59 16.08 14.29 -3.19
C THR A 59 15.68 15.67 -3.64
N GLU A 60 16.25 16.73 -3.05
CA GLU A 60 15.96 18.11 -3.46
C GLU A 60 16.34 18.35 -4.92
N LYS A 61 17.53 17.93 -5.36
CA LYS A 61 17.97 18.03 -6.76
C LYS A 61 17.01 17.31 -7.71
N ARG A 62 16.56 16.12 -7.32
CA ARG A 62 15.58 15.35 -8.10
C ARG A 62 14.24 16.07 -8.23
N LEU A 63 13.71 16.64 -7.14
CA LEU A 63 12.45 17.41 -7.18
C LEU A 63 12.59 18.64 -8.06
N ARG A 64 13.70 19.38 -7.95
CA ARG A 64 13.98 20.57 -8.76
C ARG A 64 14.18 20.27 -10.25
N SER A 65 14.54 19.05 -10.63
CA SER A 65 14.65 18.65 -12.03
C SER A 65 13.29 18.56 -12.73
N ILE A 66 12.21 18.42 -11.97
CA ILE A 66 10.84 18.41 -12.49
C ILE A 66 10.33 19.85 -12.53
N GLU A 67 10.05 20.37 -13.72
CA GLU A 67 9.71 21.78 -13.93
C GLU A 67 8.57 22.29 -13.05
N LYS A 68 7.47 21.53 -12.96
CA LYS A 68 6.29 21.87 -12.14
C LYS A 68 6.54 21.77 -10.63
N MET A 69 7.69 21.24 -10.21
CA MET A 69 8.05 21.06 -8.81
C MET A 69 9.22 21.96 -8.38
N ARG A 70 9.54 23.01 -9.13
CA ARG A 70 10.60 23.97 -8.82
C ARG A 70 10.11 25.03 -7.84
N PHE A 71 10.30 24.74 -6.53
CA PHE A 71 10.01 25.68 -5.45
C PHE A 71 11.30 26.22 -4.82
N LYS A 72 11.19 27.33 -4.09
CA LYS A 72 12.32 27.91 -3.33
C LYS A 72 12.74 27.01 -2.17
N HIS A 73 11.75 26.41 -1.49
CA HIS A 73 11.96 25.63 -0.28
C HIS A 73 11.26 24.27 -0.38
N TYR A 74 11.91 23.26 0.19
CA TYR A 74 11.33 21.93 0.36
C TYR A 74 11.47 21.48 1.80
N ARG A 75 10.48 20.74 2.27
CA ARG A 75 10.52 20.09 3.58
C ARG A 75 9.90 18.69 3.48
N LYS A 76 10.46 17.79 4.25
CA LYS A 76 9.87 16.46 4.45
C LYS A 76 8.85 16.57 5.56
N LEU A 77 7.61 16.17 5.30
CA LEU A 77 6.53 16.12 6.27
C LEU A 77 6.56 14.81 7.06
N GLY A 78 6.86 13.70 6.42
CA GLY A 78 6.96 12.39 7.06
C GLY A 78 7.11 11.28 6.05
N SER A 79 7.27 10.07 6.57
CA SER A 79 7.26 8.83 5.79
C SER A 79 6.31 7.84 6.43
N ASP A 80 5.69 7.01 5.60
CA ASP A 80 4.78 5.95 6.02
C ASP A 80 5.12 4.65 5.29
N ILE A 81 4.94 3.51 5.97
CA ILE A 81 5.14 2.19 5.37
C ILE A 81 3.81 1.46 5.44
N GLN A 82 3.25 1.18 4.29
CA GLN A 82 1.96 0.51 4.16
C GLN A 82 2.16 -0.91 3.61
N PRO A 83 1.39 -1.91 4.08
CA PRO A 83 1.51 -3.28 3.60
C PRO A 83 1.02 -3.38 2.17
N VAL A 84 1.70 -4.18 1.36
CA VAL A 84 1.23 -4.59 0.03
C VAL A 84 0.79 -6.03 0.12
N PHE A 85 -0.46 -6.28 -0.22
CA PHE A 85 -1.06 -7.60 -0.22
C PHE A 85 -1.05 -8.23 -1.61
N ARG A 86 -1.14 -9.56 -1.68
CA ARG A 86 -1.11 -10.31 -2.95
C ARG A 86 -2.36 -10.06 -3.78
N SER A 87 -3.52 -9.88 -3.14
CA SER A 87 -4.79 -9.78 -3.86
C SER A 87 -5.14 -8.37 -4.29
N TYR A 88 -6.08 -8.36 -5.18
CA TYR A 88 -6.77 -7.31 -5.90
C TYR A 88 -7.57 -6.33 -5.03
N GLU A 89 -7.44 -6.36 -3.72
CA GLU A 89 -8.12 -5.39 -2.87
C GLU A 89 -7.41 -4.05 -2.95
N ASN A 90 -8.16 -3.09 -3.41
CA ASN A 90 -7.75 -1.70 -3.47
C ASN A 90 -7.58 -1.17 -2.05
N TRP A 91 -6.34 -1.01 -1.61
CA TRP A 91 -6.04 -0.51 -0.30
C TRP A 91 -6.03 1.01 -0.30
N LEU A 92 -6.93 1.63 0.46
CA LEU A 92 -6.99 3.08 0.61
C LEU A 92 -6.65 3.46 2.05
N ALA A 93 -5.57 4.19 2.26
CA ALA A 93 -5.16 4.63 3.58
C ALA A 93 -4.62 6.07 3.57
N PRO A 94 -4.77 6.80 4.70
CA PRO A 94 -4.12 8.09 4.86
C PRO A 94 -2.60 7.95 4.77
N LEU A 95 -1.97 8.87 4.05
CA LEU A 95 -0.52 8.95 3.94
C LEU A 95 0.02 9.84 5.06
N LYS A 96 0.48 9.22 6.13
CA LYS A 96 0.99 9.94 7.31
C LYS A 96 2.16 10.89 6.97
N PRO A 97 2.21 12.06 7.60
CA PRO A 97 1.36 12.54 8.71
C PRO A 97 0.10 13.28 8.25
N SER A 98 -0.29 13.22 6.98
CA SER A 98 -1.50 13.86 6.46
C SER A 98 -2.71 12.93 6.63
N GLU A 99 -3.84 13.48 7.07
CA GLU A 99 -5.13 12.80 7.08
C GLU A 99 -5.94 13.10 5.80
N GLU A 100 -5.58 14.13 5.06
CA GLU A 100 -6.29 14.59 3.87
C GLU A 100 -5.79 13.95 2.57
N ILE A 101 -4.53 13.49 2.59
CA ILE A 101 -3.90 12.81 1.46
C ILE A 101 -4.05 11.32 1.67
N LEU A 102 -4.81 10.68 0.77
CA LEU A 102 -5.02 9.24 0.79
C LEU A 102 -4.25 8.61 -0.36
N LEU A 103 -3.62 7.48 -0.08
CA LEU A 103 -2.97 6.64 -1.06
C LEU A 103 -3.81 5.38 -1.25
N SER A 104 -4.23 5.14 -2.49
CA SER A 104 -4.88 3.90 -2.90
C SER A 104 -3.93 3.14 -3.81
N TYR A 105 -3.79 1.85 -3.59
CA TYR A 105 -2.96 1.02 -4.45
C TYR A 105 -3.44 -0.43 -4.45
N GLU A 106 -3.17 -1.08 -5.57
CA GLU A 106 -3.48 -2.48 -5.83
C GLU A 106 -2.26 -3.15 -6.47
N SER A 107 -1.90 -4.33 -6.00
CA SER A 107 -0.83 -5.12 -6.62
C SER A 107 -1.30 -5.74 -7.93
N ARG A 108 -0.55 -5.54 -9.01
CA ARG A 108 -0.75 -6.16 -10.33
C ARG A 108 0.26 -7.27 -10.62
N GLY A 109 0.84 -7.81 -9.56
CA GLY A 109 1.83 -8.87 -9.65
C GLY A 109 3.24 -8.38 -9.93
N ARG A 110 4.12 -9.31 -10.24
CA ARG A 110 5.53 -9.02 -10.50
C ARG A 110 5.77 -8.68 -11.97
N SER A 111 6.70 -7.79 -12.21
CA SER A 111 7.25 -7.52 -13.55
C SER A 111 8.35 -8.53 -13.88
N ASN A 112 8.73 -8.61 -15.16
CA ASN A 112 9.74 -9.55 -15.65
C ASN A 112 11.13 -9.34 -15.02
N ASP A 113 11.43 -8.13 -14.55
CA ASP A 113 12.65 -7.76 -13.84
C ASP A 113 12.57 -7.95 -12.31
N GLY A 114 11.52 -8.64 -11.82
CA GLY A 114 11.31 -8.93 -10.41
C GLY A 114 10.72 -7.78 -9.58
N GLY A 115 10.46 -6.64 -10.19
CA GLY A 115 9.76 -5.53 -9.58
C GLY A 115 8.28 -5.86 -9.31
N MET A 116 7.62 -5.03 -8.52
CA MET A 116 6.18 -5.13 -8.26
C MET A 116 5.45 -4.04 -9.03
N ARG A 117 4.49 -4.43 -9.87
CA ARG A 117 3.60 -3.49 -10.54
C ARG A 117 2.45 -3.12 -9.62
N LEU A 118 2.16 -1.84 -9.54
CA LEU A 118 1.03 -1.32 -8.77
C LEU A 118 0.15 -0.47 -9.68
N ASP A 119 -1.18 -0.59 -9.51
CA ASP A 119 -2.09 0.52 -9.77
C ASP A 119 -2.06 1.43 -8.55
N LEU A 120 -1.71 2.70 -8.73
CA LEU A 120 -1.56 3.65 -7.63
C LEU A 120 -2.37 4.91 -7.92
N GLU A 121 -3.16 5.31 -6.94
CA GLU A 121 -3.94 6.54 -6.99
C GLU A 121 -3.65 7.40 -5.76
N LEU A 122 -3.42 8.69 -6.00
CA LEU A 122 -3.32 9.68 -4.95
C LEU A 122 -4.61 10.50 -4.92
N TRP A 123 -5.17 10.64 -3.72
CA TRP A 123 -6.40 11.37 -3.49
C TRP A 123 -6.14 12.51 -2.51
N GLN A 124 -6.73 13.66 -2.76
CA GLN A 124 -6.70 14.82 -1.87
C GLN A 124 -8.11 15.41 -1.78
N HIS A 125 -8.59 15.68 -0.56
CA HIS A 125 -9.93 16.23 -0.32
C HIS A 125 -11.03 15.45 -1.07
N LYS A 126 -10.98 14.11 -1.03
CA LYS A 126 -11.91 13.20 -1.71
C LYS A 126 -11.89 13.30 -3.25
N ARG A 127 -10.88 13.93 -3.83
CA ARG A 127 -10.67 13.99 -5.28
C ARG A 127 -9.42 13.22 -5.65
N LYS A 128 -9.51 12.41 -6.69
CA LYS A 128 -8.34 11.77 -7.30
C LYS A 128 -7.50 12.83 -8.00
N VAL A 129 -6.27 13.01 -7.55
CA VAL A 129 -5.34 14.00 -8.09
C VAL A 129 -4.29 13.38 -9.01
N MET A 130 -4.04 12.07 -8.85
CA MET A 130 -3.10 11.33 -9.70
C MET A 130 -3.51 9.87 -9.79
N LYS A 131 -3.29 9.29 -10.98
CA LYS A 131 -3.29 7.84 -11.18
C LYS A 131 -2.04 7.47 -11.96
N THR A 132 -1.37 6.39 -11.57
CA THR A 132 -0.16 5.88 -12.23
C THR A 132 0.01 4.39 -11.95
N ASP A 133 0.78 3.72 -12.77
CA ASP A 133 1.08 2.30 -12.70
C ASP A 133 2.60 2.05 -12.58
N PRO A 134 3.22 2.45 -11.46
CA PRO A 134 4.65 2.31 -11.30
C PRO A 134 5.09 0.85 -11.14
N VAL A 135 6.30 0.55 -11.61
CA VAL A 135 7.04 -0.65 -11.24
C VAL A 135 7.98 -0.30 -10.09
N LEU A 136 7.73 -0.87 -8.92
CA LEU A 136 8.54 -0.65 -7.74
C LEU A 136 9.60 -1.74 -7.62
N GLN A 137 10.86 -1.36 -7.48
CA GLN A 137 11.95 -2.27 -7.22
C GLN A 137 12.33 -2.25 -5.74
N LYS A 138 12.73 -3.39 -5.19
CA LYS A 138 13.15 -3.50 -3.79
C LYS A 138 14.31 -2.54 -3.52
N GLY A 139 14.11 -1.63 -2.55
CA GLY A 139 15.14 -0.69 -2.09
C GLY A 139 15.49 0.42 -3.09
N ARG A 140 14.74 0.57 -4.20
CA ARG A 140 14.98 1.64 -5.17
C ARG A 140 13.76 2.56 -5.28
N PRO A 141 13.95 3.86 -5.42
CA PRO A 141 12.85 4.76 -5.73
C PRO A 141 12.27 4.42 -7.11
N PRO A 142 10.96 4.65 -7.35
CA PRO A 142 10.33 4.38 -8.62
C PRO A 142 11.06 5.12 -9.75
N ARG A 143 11.32 4.41 -10.84
CA ARG A 143 11.77 5.05 -12.09
C ARG A 143 10.52 5.62 -12.75
N ASN A 144 10.49 6.92 -12.92
CA ASN A 144 9.48 7.53 -13.76
C ASN A 144 9.80 7.13 -15.20
N HIS A 145 9.00 6.25 -15.77
CA HIS A 145 8.89 6.19 -17.22
C HIS A 145 8.09 7.44 -17.60
N ALA A 146 8.79 8.47 -18.05
CA ALA A 146 8.13 9.57 -18.74
C ALA A 146 7.51 9.01 -20.04
N PRO A 147 6.28 9.48 -20.40
CA PRO A 147 5.68 9.12 -21.67
C PRO A 147 6.51 9.63 -22.85
#